data_d7a127164d54c4be76a72c66868fdc10
#
_entry.id   d7a127164d54c4be76a72c66868fdc10
#
_cell.length_a   1.000
_cell.length_b   1.000
_cell.length_c   1.000
_cell.angle_alpha   90.00
_cell.angle_beta   90.00
_cell.angle_gamma   90.00
#
_symmetry.space_group_name_H-M   'P 1'
#
loop_
_entity.id
_entity.type
_entity.pdbx_description
1 polymer ?
#
loop_
_entity_poly.entity_id
_entity_poly.type
_entity_poly.pdbx_seq_one_letter_code
_entity_poly.pdbx_strand_id
1 'polypeptide(L)'
;MPRLDEEARGAWRVYSFGQGYLKVGFMEIHQIPLLREPVMVIAFSGWNDAAEAASGAVEHLLSGWRDKNDDVIPELIANVESEDFYDFQVNRPVVTIDESQIRSITWPSTQVFGMAIPSMERDLVIVTGVEPSMKWKSFTSDLLDLADDLEVSLIVSLGSLLADTPHTRPITVTATGSHPSIANRLGVSVSKYEGPTGILGIIQDGCMRRGIDAISLWAAVPHYASNAPSPKATLALINTLEEFLNIKIPLSDLPDKSDAWEHEVNDLAADDSEIADYVKALEESKDAAELPEVSGDTIAKEFERYLRRQQED
;
A
#
# COMPACT_ATOMS: atom_id res chain seq x y z
N MET A 1 30.73 -9.70 -1.33
CA MET A 1 29.81 -9.98 -0.21
C MET A 1 29.90 -11.46 0.11
N PRO A 2 30.08 -11.89 1.35
CA PRO A 2 29.93 -13.30 1.69
C PRO A 2 28.45 -13.63 1.60
N ARG A 3 28.06 -14.53 0.70
CA ARG A 3 26.79 -15.24 0.77
C ARG A 3 26.80 -15.99 2.10
N LEU A 4 25.76 -15.78 2.92
CA LEU A 4 25.55 -16.60 4.11
C LEU A 4 25.48 -18.07 3.65
N ASP A 5 26.33 -18.91 4.23
CA ASP A 5 26.43 -20.31 3.87
C ASP A 5 25.08 -21.02 4.03
N GLU A 6 24.76 -21.90 3.08
CA GLU A 6 23.51 -22.68 3.04
C GLU A 6 23.27 -23.53 4.31
N GLU A 7 24.30 -23.83 5.09
CA GLU A 7 24.20 -24.57 6.38
C GLU A 7 23.68 -23.71 7.55
N ALA A 8 23.64 -22.36 7.42
CA ALA A 8 23.12 -21.46 8.44
C ALA A 8 21.59 -21.28 8.40
N ARG A 9 20.89 -21.85 7.41
CA ARG A 9 19.43 -21.69 7.20
C ARG A 9 18.55 -22.36 8.27
N GLY A 10 19.13 -23.03 9.26
CA GLY A 10 18.40 -23.74 10.32
C GLY A 10 18.37 -23.08 11.71
N ALA A 11 19.00 -21.94 11.91
CA ALA A 11 19.06 -21.28 13.20
C ALA A 11 19.02 -19.76 13.04
N TRP A 12 17.84 -19.22 12.74
CA TRP A 12 17.59 -17.78 12.66
C TRP A 12 17.78 -17.16 14.04
N ARG A 13 18.86 -16.43 14.21
CA ARG A 13 19.06 -15.56 15.36
C ARG A 13 18.45 -14.21 15.01
N VAL A 14 17.54 -13.72 15.86
CA VAL A 14 17.16 -12.32 15.88
C VAL A 14 18.44 -11.50 16.04
N TYR A 15 18.91 -10.86 14.99
CA TYR A 15 20.02 -9.92 15.07
C TYR A 15 19.44 -8.58 15.51
N SER A 16 19.45 -8.32 16.82
CA SER A 16 19.26 -6.97 17.35
C SER A 16 20.64 -6.34 17.49
N PHE A 17 20.84 -5.21 16.83
CA PHE A 17 22.11 -4.48 16.86
C PHE A 17 22.21 -3.53 18.08
N GLY A 18 21.37 -3.69 19.10
CA GLY A 18 21.33 -2.81 20.28
C GLY A 18 20.85 -1.39 19.92
N GLN A 19 21.65 -0.37 20.25
CA GLN A 19 21.37 1.02 19.85
C GLN A 19 21.97 1.40 18.48
N GLY A 20 22.46 0.42 17.70
CA GLY A 20 23.08 0.61 16.40
C GLY A 20 22.25 0.03 15.25
N TYR A 21 22.74 0.22 14.04
CA TYR A 21 22.22 -0.37 12.81
C TYR A 21 23.36 -0.93 11.98
N LEU A 22 23.02 -1.87 11.08
CA LEU A 22 23.94 -2.36 10.05
C LEU A 22 23.65 -1.62 8.75
N LYS A 23 24.63 -0.92 8.19
CA LYS A 23 24.49 -0.31 6.87
C LYS A 23 24.73 -1.33 5.78
N VAL A 24 23.71 -1.64 4.98
CA VAL A 24 23.79 -2.52 3.81
C VAL A 24 23.31 -1.73 2.60
N GLY A 25 24.22 -1.47 1.66
CA GLY A 25 23.92 -0.56 0.56
C GLY A 25 23.60 0.84 1.09
N PHE A 26 22.38 1.32 0.80
CA PHE A 26 21.87 2.60 1.28
C PHE A 26 20.84 2.44 2.40
N MET A 27 20.63 1.23 2.91
CA MET A 27 19.70 0.96 4.01
C MET A 27 20.43 0.85 5.34
N GLU A 28 19.80 1.41 6.36
CA GLU A 28 20.14 1.22 7.77
C GLU A 28 19.23 0.15 8.33
N ILE A 29 19.78 -1.05 8.54
CA ILE A 29 19.05 -2.20 9.07
C ILE A 29 19.18 -2.22 10.59
N HIS A 30 18.05 -2.11 11.29
CA HIS A 30 17.98 -2.12 12.75
C HIS A 30 17.84 -3.53 13.31
N GLN A 31 17.09 -4.38 12.61
CA GLN A 31 16.84 -5.77 12.99
C GLN A 31 16.32 -6.56 11.78
N ILE A 32 16.42 -7.88 11.85
CA ILE A 32 15.79 -8.81 10.90
C ILE A 32 14.93 -9.77 11.74
N PRO A 33 13.59 -9.53 11.78
CA PRO A 33 12.68 -10.38 12.53
C PRO A 33 12.45 -11.70 11.81
N LEU A 34 12.07 -12.73 12.58
CA LEU A 34 11.53 -13.98 12.03
C LEU A 34 10.06 -13.76 11.68
N LEU A 35 9.73 -13.78 10.41
CA LEU A 35 8.37 -13.63 9.90
C LEU A 35 7.92 -14.92 9.19
N ARG A 36 6.63 -15.23 9.27
CA ARG A 36 6.01 -16.41 8.65
C ARG A 36 5.53 -16.07 7.24
N GLU A 37 6.12 -16.63 6.20
CA GLU A 37 5.75 -16.42 4.80
C GLU A 37 5.35 -14.96 4.49
N PRO A 38 6.21 -13.98 4.80
CA PRO A 38 5.79 -12.58 4.82
C PRO A 38 5.36 -12.09 3.44
N VAL A 39 4.34 -11.21 3.45
CA VAL A 39 3.92 -10.43 2.29
C VAL A 39 4.39 -9.00 2.48
N MET A 40 5.10 -8.46 1.49
CA MET A 40 5.55 -7.07 1.52
C MET A 40 4.53 -6.18 0.84
N VAL A 41 3.95 -5.22 1.57
CA VAL A 41 3.01 -4.22 1.06
C VAL A 41 3.72 -2.87 0.99
N ILE A 42 3.69 -2.23 -0.19
CA ILE A 42 4.47 -1.02 -0.49
C ILE A 42 3.55 0.10 -0.95
N ALA A 43 3.65 1.27 -0.33
CA ALA A 43 3.08 2.51 -0.84
C ALA A 43 4.02 3.69 -0.56
N PHE A 44 4.01 4.65 -1.47
CA PHE A 44 4.77 5.90 -1.33
C PHE A 44 3.85 7.09 -1.55
N SER A 45 3.95 8.09 -0.67
CA SER A 45 3.32 9.38 -0.93
C SER A 45 4.02 10.08 -2.10
N GLY A 46 3.25 10.81 -2.92
CA GLY A 46 3.76 11.52 -4.07
C GLY A 46 3.00 11.21 -5.36
N TRP A 47 3.70 11.05 -6.47
CA TRP A 47 3.08 10.89 -7.80
C TRP A 47 2.16 9.67 -7.95
N ASN A 48 2.44 8.59 -7.21
CA ASN A 48 1.65 7.35 -7.23
C ASN A 48 0.49 7.34 -6.22
N ASP A 49 0.18 8.47 -5.57
CA ASP A 49 -0.68 8.51 -4.39
C ASP A 49 -1.74 9.63 -4.48
N ALA A 50 -2.65 9.51 -5.43
CA ALA A 50 -3.76 10.44 -5.58
C ALA A 50 -4.61 10.49 -4.31
N ALA A 51 -4.79 11.70 -3.76
CA ALA A 51 -5.54 11.98 -2.54
C ALA A 51 -5.13 11.11 -1.34
N GLU A 52 -3.83 10.78 -1.25
CA GLU A 52 -3.24 10.01 -0.14
C GLU A 52 -3.93 8.66 0.12
N ALA A 53 -4.51 8.06 -0.92
CA ALA A 53 -5.29 6.84 -0.75
C ALA A 53 -4.40 5.61 -0.52
N ALA A 54 -3.27 5.51 -1.20
CA ALA A 54 -2.35 4.39 -1.06
C ALA A 54 -1.49 4.51 0.22
N SER A 55 -0.98 5.70 0.53
CA SER A 55 -0.29 5.94 1.81
C SER A 55 -1.24 5.76 2.99
N GLY A 56 -2.47 6.23 2.90
CA GLY A 56 -3.50 5.99 3.91
C GLY A 56 -3.79 4.51 4.14
N ALA A 57 -3.70 3.66 3.09
CA ALA A 57 -3.87 2.22 3.25
C ALA A 57 -2.72 1.59 4.05
N VAL A 58 -1.47 1.93 3.80
CA VAL A 58 -0.34 1.40 4.60
C VAL A 58 -0.32 1.96 6.01
N GLU A 59 -0.72 3.22 6.23
CA GLU A 59 -0.90 3.79 7.57
C GLU A 59 -1.99 3.05 8.36
N HIS A 60 -3.09 2.72 7.68
CA HIS A 60 -4.16 1.92 8.26
C HIS A 60 -3.66 0.52 8.65
N LEU A 61 -2.86 -0.14 7.79
CA LEU A 61 -2.24 -1.44 8.11
C LEU A 61 -1.33 -1.34 9.35
N LEU A 62 -0.53 -0.29 9.49
CA LEU A 62 0.36 -0.09 10.63
C LEU A 62 -0.38 0.20 11.95
N SER A 63 -1.62 0.71 11.90
CA SER A 63 -2.39 1.10 13.08
C SER A 63 -3.56 0.17 13.40
N GLY A 64 -4.11 -0.53 12.42
CA GLY A 64 -5.41 -1.20 12.49
C GLY A 64 -5.52 -2.32 13.52
N TRP A 65 -4.41 -2.98 13.89
CA TRP A 65 -4.41 -4.06 14.88
C TRP A 65 -4.22 -3.60 16.33
N ARG A 66 -3.98 -2.29 16.58
CA ARG A 66 -3.75 -1.78 17.95
C ARG A 66 -4.99 -1.82 18.85
N ASP A 67 -6.18 -1.77 18.27
CA ASP A 67 -7.47 -1.68 19.01
C ASP A 67 -8.13 -3.03 19.27
N LYS A 68 -7.61 -4.12 18.72
CA LYS A 68 -8.12 -5.48 18.94
C LYS A 68 -7.05 -6.28 19.70
N ASN A 69 -7.45 -7.17 20.57
CA ASN A 69 -6.70 -8.00 21.52
C ASN A 69 -5.36 -8.63 21.03
N ASP A 70 -4.91 -8.33 19.82
CA ASP A 70 -3.72 -8.92 19.23
C ASP A 70 -2.42 -8.14 19.52
N ASP A 71 -2.49 -6.94 20.12
CA ASP A 71 -1.31 -6.08 20.46
C ASP A 71 -0.18 -6.12 19.42
N VAL A 72 -0.55 -6.12 18.12
CA VAL A 72 0.45 -6.13 17.04
C VAL A 72 1.15 -4.79 17.00
N ILE A 73 2.42 -4.80 17.33
CA ILE A 73 3.28 -3.61 17.30
C ILE A 73 4.16 -3.69 16.05
N PRO A 74 4.02 -2.74 15.10
CA PRO A 74 4.96 -2.66 13.99
C PRO A 74 6.38 -2.42 14.49
N GLU A 75 7.32 -3.27 14.08
CA GLU A 75 8.72 -3.17 14.44
C GLU A 75 9.52 -2.59 13.27
N LEU A 76 10.27 -1.50 13.50
CA LEU A 76 11.13 -0.92 12.47
C LEU A 76 12.25 -1.91 12.12
N ILE A 77 12.27 -2.38 10.88
CA ILE A 77 13.30 -3.26 10.32
C ILE A 77 14.43 -2.43 9.75
N ALA A 78 14.10 -1.47 8.88
CA ALA A 78 15.08 -0.67 8.16
C ALA A 78 14.54 0.72 7.81
N ASN A 79 15.46 1.63 7.58
CA ASN A 79 15.17 2.92 6.93
C ASN A 79 16.21 3.20 5.83
N VAL A 80 15.78 4.00 4.85
CA VAL A 80 16.64 4.43 3.74
C VAL A 80 17.28 5.76 4.07
N GLU A 81 18.59 5.88 3.82
CA GLU A 81 19.36 7.13 4.01
C GLU A 81 18.79 8.27 3.15
N SER A 82 18.41 9.37 3.80
CA SER A 82 17.68 10.46 3.13
C SER A 82 18.49 11.17 2.05
N GLU A 83 19.76 11.49 2.32
CA GLU A 83 20.59 12.32 1.44
C GLU A 83 20.86 11.70 0.07
N ASP A 84 20.80 10.38 0.00
CA ASP A 84 21.10 9.66 -1.24
C ASP A 84 19.91 9.59 -2.21
N PHE A 85 18.67 9.72 -1.73
CA PHE A 85 17.48 9.41 -2.52
C PHE A 85 16.48 10.57 -2.65
N TYR A 86 16.58 11.64 -1.85
CA TYR A 86 15.59 12.69 -1.83
C TYR A 86 16.18 14.04 -2.24
N ASP A 87 15.47 14.74 -3.13
CA ASP A 87 15.71 16.16 -3.40
C ASP A 87 14.98 17.00 -2.35
N PHE A 88 15.72 17.58 -1.42
CA PHE A 88 15.17 18.40 -0.35
C PHE A 88 14.59 19.75 -0.81
N GLN A 89 14.75 20.11 -2.07
CA GLN A 89 14.02 21.25 -2.65
C GLN A 89 12.58 20.88 -3.01
N VAL A 90 12.35 19.61 -3.35
CA VAL A 90 11.03 19.04 -3.66
C VAL A 90 10.38 18.49 -2.39
N ASN A 91 11.08 17.58 -1.70
CA ASN A 91 10.63 16.95 -0.47
C ASN A 91 11.36 17.57 0.72
N ARG A 92 10.84 18.69 1.24
CA ARG A 92 11.49 19.45 2.31
C ARG A 92 11.43 18.73 3.64
N PRO A 93 12.54 18.72 4.44
CA PRO A 93 12.46 18.33 5.84
C PRO A 93 11.47 19.22 6.61
N VAL A 94 10.72 18.60 7.52
CA VAL A 94 9.69 19.28 8.31
C VAL A 94 10.21 19.57 9.72
N VAL A 95 10.07 20.81 10.16
CA VAL A 95 10.39 21.24 11.53
C VAL A 95 9.12 21.11 12.38
N THR A 96 9.22 20.40 13.49
CA THR A 96 8.19 20.34 14.53
C THR A 96 8.75 20.89 15.86
N ILE A 97 7.88 21.48 16.67
CA ILE A 97 8.18 21.93 18.02
C ILE A 97 7.18 21.24 18.94
N ASP A 98 7.67 20.50 19.93
CA ASP A 98 6.84 19.81 20.90
C ASP A 98 6.32 20.74 22.00
N GLU A 99 5.50 20.20 22.90
CA GLU A 99 4.95 20.95 24.07
C GLU A 99 6.05 21.49 24.99
N SER A 100 7.23 20.85 25.00
CA SER A 100 8.41 21.27 25.78
C SER A 100 9.27 22.29 25.03
N GLN A 101 8.81 22.81 23.88
CA GLN A 101 9.52 23.73 22.99
C GLN A 101 10.83 23.16 22.41
N ILE A 102 10.96 21.84 22.38
CA ILE A 102 12.09 21.17 21.73
C ILE A 102 11.81 21.10 20.23
N ARG A 103 12.75 21.64 19.45
CA ARG A 103 12.71 21.62 18.00
C ARG A 103 13.29 20.30 17.48
N SER A 104 12.55 19.61 16.62
CA SER A 104 12.99 18.44 15.86
C SER A 104 12.87 18.66 14.36
N ILE A 105 13.67 17.95 13.57
CA ILE A 105 13.60 17.96 12.10
C ILE A 105 13.36 16.53 11.65
N THR A 106 12.26 16.33 10.93
CA THR A 106 11.94 15.06 10.26
C THR A 106 12.35 15.16 8.79
N TRP A 107 13.21 14.27 8.37
CA TRP A 107 13.67 14.18 6.99
C TRP A 107 12.77 13.25 6.19
N PRO A 108 12.55 13.50 4.88
CA PRO A 108 11.87 12.54 4.02
C PRO A 108 12.67 11.23 4.01
N SER A 109 11.99 10.12 4.16
CA SER A 109 12.62 8.80 4.22
C SER A 109 11.66 7.71 3.76
N THR A 110 12.21 6.53 3.49
CA THR A 110 11.44 5.29 3.39
C THR A 110 11.74 4.43 4.60
N GLN A 111 10.70 3.91 5.21
CA GLN A 111 10.78 3.02 6.37
C GLN A 111 10.19 1.65 6.04
N VAL A 112 10.78 0.61 6.61
CA VAL A 112 10.34 -0.76 6.48
C VAL A 112 9.99 -1.30 7.86
N PHE A 113 8.75 -1.76 8.03
CA PHE A 113 8.25 -2.32 9.28
C PHE A 113 7.91 -3.79 9.11
N GLY A 114 8.21 -4.61 10.11
CA GLY A 114 7.72 -5.97 10.25
C GLY A 114 6.54 -6.04 11.19
N MET A 115 5.56 -6.85 10.86
CA MET A 115 4.37 -7.08 11.67
C MET A 115 4.11 -8.58 11.77
N ALA A 116 4.43 -9.16 12.93
CA ALA A 116 4.02 -10.52 13.26
C ALA A 116 2.57 -10.50 13.75
N ILE A 117 1.65 -11.13 13.02
CA ILE A 117 0.22 -11.06 13.30
C ILE A 117 -0.27 -12.46 13.71
N PRO A 118 -0.43 -12.75 15.02
CA PRO A 118 -0.73 -14.10 15.53
C PRO A 118 -2.00 -14.71 14.95
N SER A 119 -3.01 -13.90 14.67
CA SER A 119 -4.31 -14.31 14.11
C SER A 119 -4.26 -14.67 12.62
N MET A 120 -3.13 -14.43 11.93
CA MET A 120 -2.96 -14.68 10.51
C MET A 120 -1.98 -15.82 10.24
N GLU A 121 -2.11 -16.46 9.07
CA GLU A 121 -1.16 -17.48 8.61
C GLU A 121 0.15 -16.87 8.11
N ARG A 122 0.11 -15.62 7.65
CA ARG A 122 1.23 -14.87 7.09
C ARG A 122 1.45 -13.59 7.86
N ASP A 123 2.71 -13.18 7.95
CA ASP A 123 3.08 -11.90 8.54
C ASP A 123 3.23 -10.83 7.45
N LEU A 124 3.26 -9.56 7.85
CA LEU A 124 3.38 -8.45 6.91
C LEU A 124 4.72 -7.73 7.06
N VAL A 125 5.24 -7.28 5.92
CA VAL A 125 6.30 -6.28 5.83
C VAL A 125 5.71 -5.05 5.16
N ILE A 126 5.72 -3.92 5.83
CA ILE A 126 5.15 -2.67 5.32
C ILE A 126 6.28 -1.73 4.93
N VAL A 127 6.27 -1.26 3.68
CA VAL A 127 7.19 -0.25 3.17
C VAL A 127 6.42 1.03 2.91
N THR A 128 6.79 2.09 3.60
CA THR A 128 6.11 3.40 3.50
C THR A 128 7.09 4.54 3.54
N GLY A 129 6.71 5.68 2.97
CA GLY A 129 7.50 6.90 2.96
C GLY A 129 7.17 7.77 1.77
N VAL A 130 8.06 8.72 1.49
CA VAL A 130 7.96 9.58 0.31
C VAL A 130 8.58 8.87 -0.90
N GLU A 131 8.00 9.05 -2.10
CA GLU A 131 8.61 8.54 -3.34
C GLU A 131 10.04 9.08 -3.49
N PRO A 132 11.05 8.21 -3.66
CA PRO A 132 12.43 8.68 -3.83
C PRO A 132 12.57 9.53 -5.10
N SER A 133 13.29 10.64 -5.01
CA SER A 133 13.49 11.57 -6.13
C SER A 133 14.56 11.10 -7.12
N MET A 134 15.47 10.23 -6.68
CA MET A 134 16.63 9.82 -7.49
C MET A 134 17.15 8.43 -7.13
N LYS A 135 18.12 7.92 -7.90
CA LYS A 135 18.78 6.61 -7.69
C LYS A 135 17.82 5.42 -7.64
N TRP A 136 16.73 5.46 -8.36
CA TRP A 136 15.66 4.46 -8.33
C TRP A 136 16.14 3.01 -8.56
N LYS A 137 17.16 2.81 -9.41
CA LYS A 137 17.72 1.47 -9.63
C LYS A 137 18.42 0.92 -8.40
N SER A 138 19.20 1.74 -7.70
CA SER A 138 19.86 1.35 -6.46
C SER A 138 18.85 1.13 -5.35
N PHE A 139 17.90 2.06 -5.19
CA PHE A 139 16.79 1.95 -4.25
C PHE A 139 16.04 0.62 -4.40
N THR A 140 15.62 0.33 -5.66
CA THR A 140 14.90 -0.93 -5.96
C THR A 140 15.77 -2.14 -5.70
N SER A 141 17.07 -2.10 -6.05
CA SER A 141 17.97 -3.22 -5.79
C SER A 141 18.07 -3.52 -4.30
N ASP A 142 18.32 -2.50 -3.48
CA ASP A 142 18.48 -2.67 -2.03
C ASP A 142 17.17 -3.12 -1.37
N LEU A 143 16.02 -2.59 -1.82
CA LEU A 143 14.71 -3.01 -1.32
C LEU A 143 14.43 -4.48 -1.64
N LEU A 144 14.75 -4.93 -2.85
CA LEU A 144 14.54 -6.32 -3.25
C LEU A 144 15.56 -7.26 -2.61
N ASP A 145 16.78 -6.81 -2.32
CA ASP A 145 17.76 -7.57 -1.54
C ASP A 145 17.26 -7.78 -0.10
N LEU A 146 16.65 -6.74 0.52
CA LEU A 146 16.01 -6.86 1.83
C LEU A 146 14.78 -7.80 1.78
N ALA A 147 13.99 -7.75 0.70
CA ALA A 147 12.86 -8.66 0.52
C ALA A 147 13.31 -10.13 0.43
N ASP A 148 14.43 -10.40 -0.27
CA ASP A 148 15.05 -11.74 -0.32
C ASP A 148 15.57 -12.17 1.07
N ASP A 149 16.22 -11.27 1.81
CA ASP A 149 16.74 -11.56 3.17
C ASP A 149 15.62 -11.84 4.18
N LEU A 150 14.45 -11.22 4.00
CA LEU A 150 13.22 -11.44 4.80
C LEU A 150 12.40 -12.64 4.30
N GLU A 151 12.81 -13.33 3.25
CA GLU A 151 12.07 -14.44 2.60
C GLU A 151 10.64 -14.04 2.18
N VAL A 152 10.48 -12.82 1.66
CA VAL A 152 9.18 -12.31 1.19
C VAL A 152 8.63 -13.18 0.08
N SER A 153 7.41 -13.69 0.28
CA SER A 153 6.74 -14.62 -0.64
C SER A 153 5.97 -13.90 -1.76
N LEU A 154 5.54 -12.66 -1.52
CA LEU A 154 4.77 -11.84 -2.45
C LEU A 154 5.02 -10.36 -2.16
N ILE A 155 5.16 -9.54 -3.19
CA ILE A 155 5.20 -8.09 -3.09
C ILE A 155 3.89 -7.51 -3.64
N VAL A 156 3.22 -6.66 -2.87
CA VAL A 156 2.01 -5.95 -3.26
C VAL A 156 2.27 -4.45 -3.26
N SER A 157 2.28 -3.83 -4.42
CA SER A 157 2.39 -2.37 -4.56
C SER A 157 1.01 -1.75 -4.56
N LEU A 158 0.77 -0.74 -3.70
CA LEU A 158 -0.45 0.05 -3.67
C LEU A 158 -0.20 1.39 -4.33
N GLY A 159 -1.09 1.78 -5.22
CA GLY A 159 -1.10 3.09 -5.85
C GLY A 159 -2.51 3.64 -5.98
N SER A 160 -2.60 4.93 -6.23
CA SER A 160 -3.85 5.58 -6.59
C SER A 160 -3.62 6.62 -7.69
N LEU A 161 -4.62 6.80 -8.52
CA LEU A 161 -4.57 7.73 -9.65
C LEU A 161 -5.89 8.48 -9.77
N LEU A 162 -5.83 9.70 -10.31
CA LEU A 162 -7.02 10.48 -10.63
C LEU A 162 -7.70 9.90 -11.88
N ALA A 163 -9.01 9.71 -11.81
CA ALA A 163 -9.79 9.10 -12.88
C ALA A 163 -11.17 9.76 -13.04
N ASP A 164 -11.74 9.56 -14.22
CA ASP A 164 -13.12 9.93 -14.53
C ASP A 164 -14.06 8.87 -13.97
N THR A 165 -14.29 8.92 -12.67
CA THR A 165 -15.16 7.99 -11.93
C THR A 165 -16.05 8.74 -10.94
N PRO A 166 -17.32 8.35 -10.76
CA PRO A 166 -18.17 9.02 -9.79
C PRO A 166 -17.85 8.58 -8.37
N HIS A 167 -17.89 9.52 -7.43
CA HIS A 167 -17.69 9.23 -6.00
C HIS A 167 -18.86 8.45 -5.38
N THR A 168 -20.04 8.51 -6.00
CA THR A 168 -21.27 7.83 -5.56
C THR A 168 -21.31 6.32 -5.90
N ARG A 169 -20.33 5.81 -6.61
CA ARG A 169 -20.19 4.38 -6.94
C ARG A 169 -18.97 3.80 -6.22
N PRO A 170 -18.87 2.48 -6.09
CA PRO A 170 -17.68 1.82 -5.54
C PRO A 170 -16.42 2.25 -6.30
N ILE A 171 -15.36 2.54 -5.55
CA ILE A 171 -14.06 2.83 -6.14
C ILE A 171 -13.52 1.57 -6.82
N THR A 172 -13.17 1.72 -8.10
CA THR A 172 -12.55 0.63 -8.86
C THR A 172 -11.09 0.49 -8.47
N VAL A 173 -10.68 -0.71 -8.08
CA VAL A 173 -9.28 -1.06 -7.88
C VAL A 173 -8.85 -2.00 -9.00
N THR A 174 -7.88 -1.57 -9.80
CA THR A 174 -7.29 -2.39 -10.87
C THR A 174 -6.11 -3.17 -10.32
N ALA A 175 -6.12 -4.49 -10.50
CA ALA A 175 -5.03 -5.38 -10.11
C ALA A 175 -4.26 -5.88 -11.33
N THR A 176 -2.93 -5.78 -11.28
CA THR A 176 -2.04 -6.30 -12.33
C THR A 176 -0.88 -7.10 -11.76
N GLY A 177 -0.53 -8.21 -12.42
CA GLY A 177 0.62 -9.02 -12.05
C GLY A 177 1.90 -8.56 -12.75
N SER A 178 3.05 -8.79 -12.11
CA SER A 178 4.38 -8.44 -12.65
C SER A 178 4.70 -9.21 -13.92
N HIS A 179 4.16 -10.44 -14.07
CA HIS A 179 4.33 -11.22 -15.29
C HIS A 179 3.19 -12.25 -15.48
N PRO A 180 3.06 -12.86 -16.69
CA PRO A 180 1.90 -13.69 -17.02
C PRO A 180 1.63 -14.87 -16.10
N SER A 181 2.65 -15.47 -15.47
CA SER A 181 2.42 -16.61 -14.59
C SER A 181 1.75 -16.20 -13.28
N ILE A 182 2.19 -15.08 -12.66
CA ILE A 182 1.56 -14.54 -11.46
C ILE A 182 0.16 -14.01 -11.77
N ALA A 183 0.00 -13.33 -12.91
CA ALA A 183 -1.29 -12.84 -13.35
C ALA A 183 -2.31 -13.97 -13.50
N ASN A 184 -1.94 -15.06 -14.17
CA ASN A 184 -2.79 -16.25 -14.33
C ASN A 184 -3.09 -16.94 -12.98
N ARG A 185 -2.10 -17.04 -12.08
CA ARG A 185 -2.26 -17.69 -10.78
C ARG A 185 -3.23 -16.95 -9.87
N LEU A 186 -3.19 -15.61 -9.90
CA LEU A 186 -4.02 -14.76 -9.06
C LEU A 186 -5.28 -14.24 -9.76
N GLY A 187 -5.52 -14.64 -11.01
CA GLY A 187 -6.72 -14.22 -11.75
C GLY A 187 -6.73 -12.73 -12.12
N VAL A 188 -5.55 -12.10 -12.25
CA VAL A 188 -5.41 -10.69 -12.64
C VAL A 188 -4.83 -10.56 -14.05
N SER A 189 -4.86 -9.37 -14.63
CA SER A 189 -4.25 -9.10 -15.93
C SER A 189 -2.79 -8.67 -15.79
N VAL A 190 -2.02 -8.79 -16.87
CA VAL A 190 -0.71 -8.12 -16.99
C VAL A 190 -0.95 -6.67 -17.40
N SER A 191 -0.21 -5.74 -16.81
CA SER A 191 -0.30 -4.32 -17.20
C SER A 191 0.02 -4.14 -18.69
N LYS A 192 -0.81 -3.36 -19.37
CA LYS A 192 -0.60 -2.92 -20.76
C LYS A 192 -0.19 -1.45 -20.83
N TYR A 193 0.09 -0.84 -19.68
CA TYR A 193 0.46 0.56 -19.62
C TYR A 193 1.82 0.81 -20.26
N GLU A 194 1.87 1.78 -21.14
CA GLU A 194 3.09 2.32 -21.76
C GLU A 194 3.12 3.83 -21.52
N GLY A 195 4.19 4.33 -20.90
CA GLY A 195 4.33 5.75 -20.61
C GLY A 195 5.29 6.04 -19.45
N PRO A 196 5.33 7.30 -18.96
CA PRO A 196 6.09 7.65 -17.77
C PRO A 196 5.65 6.84 -16.55
N THR A 197 6.60 6.39 -15.75
CA THR A 197 6.32 5.55 -14.57
C THR A 197 6.95 6.14 -13.33
N GLY A 198 6.39 5.82 -12.16
CA GLY A 198 6.94 6.10 -10.85
C GLY A 198 7.76 4.93 -10.29
N ILE A 199 8.20 5.09 -9.04
CA ILE A 199 9.02 4.08 -8.36
C ILE A 199 8.33 2.71 -8.27
N LEU A 200 7.00 2.65 -8.13
CA LEU A 200 6.24 1.39 -8.07
C LEU A 200 6.41 0.57 -9.35
N GLY A 201 6.41 1.22 -10.52
CA GLY A 201 6.65 0.54 -11.79
C GLY A 201 8.09 0.03 -11.92
N ILE A 202 9.07 0.74 -11.35
CA ILE A 202 10.47 0.29 -11.34
C ILE A 202 10.66 -0.91 -10.40
N ILE A 203 9.99 -0.91 -9.25
CA ILE A 203 9.99 -2.07 -8.33
C ILE A 203 9.33 -3.28 -9.01
N GLN A 204 8.20 -3.09 -9.69
CA GLN A 204 7.52 -4.15 -10.44
C GLN A 204 8.43 -4.78 -11.53
N ASP A 205 9.14 -3.95 -12.31
CA ASP A 205 10.13 -4.40 -13.30
C ASP A 205 11.30 -5.14 -12.62
N GLY A 206 11.76 -4.65 -11.47
CA GLY A 206 12.77 -5.32 -10.65
C GLY A 206 12.34 -6.71 -10.18
N CYS A 207 11.10 -6.84 -9.68
CA CYS A 207 10.51 -8.12 -9.29
C CYS A 207 10.45 -9.09 -10.46
N MET A 208 9.96 -8.63 -11.62
CA MET A 208 9.90 -9.45 -12.82
C MET A 208 11.27 -9.98 -13.22
N ARG A 209 12.32 -9.15 -13.20
CA ARG A 209 13.70 -9.54 -13.57
C ARG A 209 14.31 -10.53 -12.59
N ARG A 210 13.94 -10.47 -11.31
CA ARG A 210 14.44 -11.38 -10.27
C ARG A 210 13.58 -12.64 -10.09
N GLY A 211 12.42 -12.71 -10.77
CA GLY A 211 11.45 -13.80 -10.61
C GLY A 211 10.72 -13.78 -9.26
N ILE A 212 10.62 -12.60 -8.63
CA ILE A 212 9.85 -12.38 -7.41
C ILE A 212 8.39 -12.16 -7.81
N ASP A 213 7.48 -12.86 -7.14
CA ASP A 213 6.05 -12.68 -7.36
C ASP A 213 5.60 -11.29 -6.88
N ALA A 214 4.97 -10.52 -7.75
CA ALA A 214 4.49 -9.19 -7.42
C ALA A 214 3.19 -8.83 -8.13
N ILE A 215 2.33 -8.09 -7.42
CA ILE A 215 1.11 -7.48 -7.95
C ILE A 215 1.09 -6.00 -7.64
N SER A 216 0.35 -5.23 -8.46
CA SER A 216 0.05 -3.83 -8.19
C SER A 216 -1.45 -3.63 -8.13
N LEU A 217 -1.92 -2.93 -7.09
CA LEU A 217 -3.30 -2.53 -6.88
C LEU A 217 -3.39 -1.01 -7.03
N TRP A 218 -4.25 -0.54 -7.94
CA TRP A 218 -4.42 0.88 -8.24
C TRP A 218 -5.85 1.31 -8.05
N ALA A 219 -6.10 2.21 -7.08
CA ALA A 219 -7.41 2.80 -6.83
C ALA A 219 -7.66 4.00 -7.74
N ALA A 220 -8.86 4.04 -8.34
CA ALA A 220 -9.33 5.16 -9.15
C ALA A 220 -9.99 6.22 -8.26
N VAL A 221 -9.35 7.37 -8.06
CA VAL A 221 -9.85 8.50 -7.27
C VAL A 221 -10.55 9.49 -8.20
N PRO A 222 -11.78 9.95 -7.89
CA PRO A 222 -12.46 10.98 -8.68
C PRO A 222 -11.62 12.25 -8.77
N HIS A 223 -11.31 12.72 -9.98
CA HIS A 223 -10.41 13.86 -10.14
C HIS A 223 -11.00 15.18 -9.60
N TYR A 224 -12.32 15.32 -9.58
CA TYR A 224 -13.02 16.49 -9.00
C TYR A 224 -13.08 16.47 -7.46
N ALA A 225 -12.75 15.33 -6.84
CA ALA A 225 -12.63 15.15 -5.39
C ALA A 225 -11.20 14.70 -4.99
N SER A 226 -10.20 15.36 -5.58
CA SER A 226 -8.79 15.02 -5.43
C SER A 226 -8.13 15.54 -4.15
N ASN A 227 -8.85 16.28 -3.31
CA ASN A 227 -8.32 16.73 -2.03
C ASN A 227 -8.06 15.54 -1.10
N ALA A 228 -6.88 15.51 -0.51
CA ALA A 228 -6.50 14.50 0.47
C ALA A 228 -7.17 14.76 1.84
N PRO A 229 -7.49 13.69 2.59
CA PRO A 229 -7.42 12.29 2.19
C PRO A 229 -8.67 11.79 1.44
N SER A 230 -8.56 10.62 0.75
CA SER A 230 -9.71 9.91 0.20
C SER A 230 -9.93 8.56 0.93
N PRO A 231 -10.61 8.55 2.07
CA PRO A 231 -10.83 7.33 2.86
C PRO A 231 -11.64 6.27 2.11
N LYS A 232 -12.50 6.66 1.16
CA LYS A 232 -13.24 5.71 0.31
C LYS A 232 -12.30 4.92 -0.62
N ALA A 233 -11.29 5.57 -1.20
CA ALA A 233 -10.30 4.90 -2.03
C ALA A 233 -9.33 4.06 -1.17
N THR A 234 -8.96 4.55 0.00
CA THR A 234 -8.20 3.79 1.01
C THR A 234 -8.92 2.50 1.39
N LEU A 235 -10.22 2.59 1.72
CA LEU A 235 -11.05 1.43 2.07
C LEU A 235 -11.14 0.42 0.91
N ALA A 236 -11.25 0.91 -0.33
CA ALA A 236 -11.27 0.03 -1.50
C ALA A 236 -9.95 -0.74 -1.68
N LEU A 237 -8.79 -0.10 -1.45
CA LEU A 237 -7.48 -0.76 -1.46
C LEU A 237 -7.37 -1.81 -0.36
N ILE A 238 -7.79 -1.49 0.88
CA ILE A 238 -7.76 -2.42 2.01
C ILE A 238 -8.66 -3.63 1.73
N ASN A 239 -9.89 -3.43 1.26
CA ASN A 239 -10.80 -4.53 0.92
C ASN A 239 -10.22 -5.43 -0.19
N THR A 240 -9.61 -4.83 -1.20
CA THR A 240 -8.99 -5.58 -2.30
C THR A 240 -7.77 -6.36 -1.81
N LEU A 241 -6.94 -5.76 -0.95
CA LEU A 241 -5.78 -6.43 -0.36
C LEU A 241 -6.21 -7.62 0.52
N GLU A 242 -7.26 -7.44 1.35
CA GLU A 242 -7.87 -8.50 2.16
C GLU A 242 -8.30 -9.69 1.30
N GLU A 243 -8.94 -9.41 0.16
CA GLU A 243 -9.39 -10.45 -0.79
C GLU A 243 -8.20 -11.20 -1.43
N PHE A 244 -7.19 -10.46 -1.93
CA PHE A 244 -6.02 -11.09 -2.57
C PHE A 244 -5.17 -11.91 -1.62
N LEU A 245 -5.02 -11.47 -0.39
CA LEU A 245 -4.21 -12.18 0.61
C LEU A 245 -5.01 -13.24 1.38
N ASN A 246 -6.33 -13.24 1.23
CA ASN A 246 -7.26 -14.06 2.01
C ASN A 246 -7.02 -13.90 3.52
N ILE A 247 -6.85 -12.66 3.96
CA ILE A 247 -6.62 -12.27 5.35
C ILE A 247 -7.78 -11.41 5.82
N LYS A 248 -7.89 -11.21 7.14
CA LYS A 248 -8.84 -10.27 7.72
C LYS A 248 -8.10 -9.05 8.25
N ILE A 249 -8.39 -7.89 7.71
CA ILE A 249 -7.81 -6.61 8.11
C ILE A 249 -8.84 -5.86 8.96
N PRO A 250 -8.51 -5.46 10.21
CA PRO A 250 -9.42 -4.65 11.02
C PRO A 250 -9.67 -3.30 10.35
N LEU A 251 -10.94 -2.94 10.13
CA LEU A 251 -11.28 -1.70 9.44
C LEU A 251 -11.38 -0.49 10.37
N SER A 252 -11.53 -0.72 11.69
CA SER A 252 -11.69 0.34 12.69
C SER A 252 -12.74 1.38 12.27
N ASP A 253 -12.41 2.65 12.23
CA ASP A 253 -13.29 3.76 11.84
C ASP A 253 -13.24 4.11 10.32
N LEU A 254 -12.49 3.35 9.52
CA LEU A 254 -12.32 3.64 8.09
C LEU A 254 -13.63 3.60 7.28
N PRO A 255 -14.59 2.68 7.54
CA PRO A 255 -15.90 2.74 6.89
C PRO A 255 -16.67 4.02 7.20
N ASP A 256 -16.71 4.45 8.46
CA ASP A 256 -17.41 5.68 8.88
C ASP A 256 -16.76 6.92 8.22
N LYS A 257 -15.42 6.95 8.12
CA LYS A 257 -14.69 8.00 7.41
C LYS A 257 -14.99 8.01 5.92
N SER A 258 -15.12 6.83 5.31
CA SER A 258 -15.50 6.69 3.90
C SER A 258 -16.89 7.26 3.63
N ASP A 259 -17.87 6.95 4.49
CA ASP A 259 -19.22 7.44 4.38
C ASP A 259 -19.29 8.95 4.59
N ALA A 260 -18.58 9.47 5.60
CA ALA A 260 -18.49 10.91 5.85
C ALA A 260 -17.90 11.66 4.64
N TRP A 261 -16.82 11.14 4.08
CA TRP A 261 -16.18 11.71 2.88
C TRP A 261 -17.15 11.74 1.68
N GLU A 262 -17.90 10.65 1.46
CA GLU A 262 -18.89 10.59 0.38
C GLU A 262 -19.99 11.65 0.56
N HIS A 263 -20.47 11.87 1.77
CA HIS A 263 -21.43 12.91 2.08
C HIS A 263 -20.87 14.32 1.81
N GLU A 264 -19.64 14.59 2.26
CA GLU A 264 -18.99 15.88 2.00
C GLU A 264 -18.82 16.16 0.50
N VAL A 265 -18.43 15.15 -0.29
CA VAL A 265 -18.30 15.31 -1.75
C VAL A 265 -19.65 15.46 -2.43
N ASN A 266 -20.70 14.77 -1.93
CA ASN A 266 -22.08 14.98 -2.39
C ASN A 266 -22.54 16.44 -2.18
N ASP A 267 -22.29 17.00 -1.01
CA ASP A 267 -22.66 18.39 -0.69
C ASP A 267 -21.91 19.38 -1.59
N LEU A 268 -20.59 19.19 -1.78
CA LEU A 268 -19.79 20.00 -2.69
C LEU A 268 -20.28 19.91 -4.15
N ALA A 269 -20.64 18.70 -4.60
CA ALA A 269 -21.17 18.50 -5.95
C ALA A 269 -22.56 19.11 -6.13
N ALA A 270 -23.40 19.15 -5.09
CA ALA A 270 -24.73 19.75 -5.13
C ALA A 270 -24.69 21.29 -5.19
N ASP A 271 -23.66 21.91 -4.63
CA ASP A 271 -23.48 23.36 -4.64
C ASP A 271 -23.03 23.92 -6.01
N ASP A 272 -22.51 23.04 -6.90
CA ASP A 272 -22.05 23.41 -8.25
C ASP A 272 -22.78 22.57 -9.33
N SER A 273 -23.63 23.23 -10.12
CA SER A 273 -24.43 22.56 -11.14
C SER A 273 -23.58 21.90 -12.24
N GLU A 274 -22.42 22.45 -12.58
CA GLU A 274 -21.52 21.85 -13.58
C GLU A 274 -20.91 20.54 -13.06
N ILE A 275 -20.53 20.52 -11.79
CA ILE A 275 -20.02 19.31 -11.13
C ILE A 275 -21.16 18.28 -10.99
N ALA A 276 -22.38 18.69 -10.60
CA ALA A 276 -23.53 17.79 -10.49
C ALA A 276 -23.86 17.11 -11.82
N ASP A 277 -23.93 17.87 -12.92
CA ASP A 277 -24.19 17.34 -14.26
C ASP A 277 -23.04 16.38 -14.70
N TYR A 278 -21.80 16.71 -14.37
CA TYR A 278 -20.66 15.88 -14.68
C TYR A 278 -20.67 14.55 -13.90
N VAL A 279 -20.94 14.58 -12.60
CA VAL A 279 -21.09 13.37 -11.77
C VAL A 279 -22.18 12.46 -12.34
N LYS A 280 -23.33 13.03 -12.71
CA LYS A 280 -24.42 12.27 -13.32
C LYS A 280 -24.00 11.59 -14.64
N ALA A 281 -23.26 12.28 -15.49
CA ALA A 281 -22.75 11.69 -16.73
C ALA A 281 -21.77 10.54 -16.47
N LEU A 282 -20.92 10.66 -15.43
CA LEU A 282 -20.02 9.59 -15.01
C LEU A 282 -20.78 8.37 -14.45
N GLU A 283 -21.85 8.61 -13.66
CA GLU A 283 -22.71 7.53 -13.16
C GLU A 283 -23.36 6.75 -14.31
N GLU A 284 -23.99 7.47 -15.26
CA GLU A 284 -24.61 6.85 -16.43
C GLU A 284 -23.61 6.03 -17.27
N SER A 285 -22.39 6.55 -17.42
CA SER A 285 -21.32 5.85 -18.15
C SER A 285 -20.87 4.58 -17.43
N LYS A 286 -20.69 4.67 -16.10
CA LYS A 286 -20.24 3.53 -15.29
C LYS A 286 -21.32 2.45 -15.22
N ASP A 287 -22.55 2.83 -14.93
CA ASP A 287 -23.69 1.93 -14.85
C ASP A 287 -23.94 1.22 -16.22
N ALA A 288 -23.74 1.92 -17.34
CA ALA A 288 -23.82 1.33 -18.68
C ALA A 288 -22.70 0.31 -18.96
N ALA A 289 -21.48 0.54 -18.43
CA ALA A 289 -20.36 -0.37 -18.60
C ALA A 289 -20.50 -1.64 -17.73
N GLU A 290 -21.17 -1.55 -16.58
CA GLU A 290 -21.38 -2.67 -15.66
C GLU A 290 -22.59 -3.56 -16.05
N LEU A 291 -23.54 -3.04 -16.87
CA LEU A 291 -24.74 -3.76 -17.29
C LEU A 291 -24.52 -5.12 -18.01
N PRO A 292 -23.40 -5.39 -18.72
CA PRO A 292 -23.15 -6.71 -19.31
C PRO A 292 -22.59 -7.77 -18.37
N GLU A 293 -22.06 -7.40 -17.22
CA GLU A 293 -21.28 -8.28 -16.31
C GLU A 293 -21.83 -8.43 -14.89
N VAL A 294 -23.06 -8.05 -14.60
CA VAL A 294 -23.69 -8.43 -13.33
C VAL A 294 -23.95 -9.94 -13.36
N SER A 295 -22.86 -10.70 -13.30
CA SER A 295 -22.95 -12.13 -13.03
C SER A 295 -23.34 -12.30 -11.55
N GLY A 296 -24.19 -13.29 -11.27
CA GLY A 296 -24.54 -13.65 -9.90
C GLY A 296 -23.32 -13.90 -8.97
N ASP A 297 -22.13 -14.11 -9.56
CA ASP A 297 -20.86 -14.30 -8.84
C ASP A 297 -20.36 -13.05 -8.12
N THR A 298 -20.53 -11.85 -8.70
CA THR A 298 -20.12 -10.58 -8.05
C THR A 298 -21.00 -10.30 -6.84
N ILE A 299 -22.32 -10.47 -6.99
CA ILE A 299 -23.28 -10.32 -5.90
C ILE A 299 -23.04 -11.35 -4.81
N ALA A 300 -22.75 -12.61 -5.19
CA ALA A 300 -22.47 -13.68 -4.25
C ALA A 300 -21.20 -13.41 -3.42
N LYS A 301 -20.13 -12.90 -4.04
CA LYS A 301 -18.87 -12.53 -3.35
C LYS A 301 -19.05 -11.38 -2.38
N GLU A 302 -19.80 -10.34 -2.72
CA GLU A 302 -20.10 -9.23 -1.80
C GLU A 302 -20.96 -9.71 -0.63
N PHE A 303 -21.94 -10.57 -0.90
CA PHE A 303 -22.79 -11.13 0.14
C PHE A 303 -22.04 -12.09 1.06
N GLU A 304 -21.12 -12.92 0.54
CA GLU A 304 -20.24 -13.75 1.34
C GLU A 304 -19.30 -12.93 2.23
N ARG A 305 -18.76 -11.80 1.70
CA ARG A 305 -17.93 -10.87 2.47
C ARG A 305 -18.71 -10.25 3.63
N TYR A 306 -19.94 -9.81 3.37
CA TYR A 306 -20.85 -9.27 4.38
C TYR A 306 -21.19 -10.30 5.46
N LEU A 307 -21.50 -11.54 5.07
CA LEU A 307 -21.83 -12.63 6.01
C LEU A 307 -20.64 -13.07 6.85
N ARG A 308 -19.42 -13.11 6.31
CA ARG A 308 -18.21 -13.41 7.10
C ARG A 308 -17.99 -12.38 8.20
N ARG A 309 -18.22 -11.11 7.93
CA ARG A 309 -18.10 -10.02 8.93
C ARG A 309 -19.16 -10.09 10.02
N GLN A 310 -20.39 -10.50 9.69
CA GLN A 310 -21.48 -10.63 10.69
C GLN A 310 -21.41 -11.88 11.58
N GLN A 311 -20.68 -12.93 11.18
CA GLN A 311 -20.58 -14.16 12.00
C GLN A 311 -19.50 -14.09 13.08
N GLU A 312 -18.70 -13.02 13.11
CA GLU A 312 -17.57 -12.86 14.01
C GLU A 312 -17.69 -11.66 14.98
N ASP A 313 -18.83 -10.95 14.96
CA ASP A 313 -19.29 -10.05 16.03
C ASP A 313 -20.19 -10.80 17.01
#